data_414a73d5b49eed2410a911d4074abce0
#
_entry.id   414a73d5b49eed2410a911d4074abce0
#
_cell.length_a   1.000
_cell.length_b   1.000
_cell.length_c   1.000
_cell.angle_alpha   90.00
_cell.angle_beta   90.00
_cell.angle_gamma   90.00
#
_symmetry.space_group_name_H-M   'P 1'
#
loop_
_entity.id
_entity.type
_entity.pdbx_description
1 polymer ?
#
loop_
_entity_poly.entity_id
_entity_poly.type
_entity_poly.pdbx_seq_one_letter_code
_entity_poly.pdbx_strand_id
1 'polypeptide(L)'
;GEAMSIGRTFEESLLKALRSTEYDPAAYWAEVGDDELETRYLSRPTPDRTYAVFEAFERGYDVETVAELTGIKEWYLERYKRVTDSMAAAAAGEFTAAATAGVTNAEIATAADAAVDDVETAVPGRTYKQVDTCAGEFAAQTPYYYSSRKPEFYPGPLTDDAAAGELRVDRDVESVVVVGGGPIRIGQGVEFDYCSVHA
;
A
#
# COMPACT_ATOMS: atom_id res chain seq x y z
N GLY A 1 -0.16 -1.03 19.21
CA GLY A 1 0.37 -0.12 18.22
C GLY A 1 -0.65 0.15 17.12
N GLU A 2 -0.46 1.24 16.44
CA GLU A 2 -1.29 1.66 15.31
C GLU A 2 -0.34 2.03 14.16
N ALA A 3 -0.79 1.82 12.92
CA ALA A 3 -0.16 2.34 11.73
C ALA A 3 -1.20 3.16 10.94
N MET A 4 -0.81 4.34 10.48
CA MET A 4 -1.62 5.20 9.65
C MET A 4 -0.94 5.40 8.30
N SER A 5 -1.73 5.41 7.25
CA SER A 5 -1.23 5.70 5.92
C SER A 5 -2.27 6.41 5.07
N ILE A 6 -1.81 7.06 4.01
CA ILE A 6 -2.66 7.77 3.06
C ILE A 6 -2.36 7.28 1.65
N GLY A 7 -3.40 6.93 0.92
CA GLY A 7 -3.35 6.50 -0.46
C GLY A 7 -4.56 6.98 -1.24
N ARG A 8 -4.55 6.88 -2.57
CA ARG A 8 -5.71 7.21 -3.43
C ARG A 8 -6.69 6.06 -3.56
N THR A 9 -6.31 4.88 -3.10
CA THR A 9 -7.16 3.68 -3.05
C THR A 9 -7.01 2.99 -1.72
N PHE A 10 -7.96 2.11 -1.40
CA PHE A 10 -7.88 1.27 -0.22
C PHE A 10 -6.64 0.36 -0.27
N GLU A 11 -6.38 -0.25 -1.44
CA GLU A 11 -5.25 -1.14 -1.67
C GLU A 11 -3.93 -0.42 -1.36
N GLU A 12 -3.74 0.78 -1.91
CA GLU A 12 -2.52 1.57 -1.69
C GLU A 12 -2.35 1.96 -0.22
N SER A 13 -3.41 2.43 0.44
CA SER A 13 -3.34 2.79 1.86
C SER A 13 -3.07 1.57 2.73
N LEU A 14 -3.72 0.43 2.47
CA LEU A 14 -3.49 -0.81 3.19
C LEU A 14 -2.03 -1.26 3.09
N LEU A 15 -1.49 -1.35 1.88
CA LEU A 15 -0.11 -1.81 1.68
C LEU A 15 0.92 -0.86 2.31
N LYS A 16 0.69 0.45 2.27
CA LYS A 16 1.53 1.43 2.97
C LYS A 16 1.50 1.24 4.48
N ALA A 17 0.31 1.02 5.06
CA ALA A 17 0.18 0.76 6.49
C ALA A 17 0.89 -0.53 6.90
N LEU A 18 0.72 -1.61 6.15
CA LEU A 18 1.39 -2.88 6.43
C LEU A 18 2.92 -2.76 6.37
N ARG A 19 3.46 -2.11 5.35
CA ARG A 19 4.92 -1.87 5.26
C ARG A 19 5.47 -1.08 6.44
N SER A 20 4.73 -0.08 6.91
CA SER A 20 5.18 0.71 8.05
C SER A 20 5.26 -0.06 9.37
N THR A 21 4.66 -1.25 9.45
CA THR A 21 4.80 -2.14 10.61
C THR A 21 6.12 -2.90 10.62
N GLU A 22 6.83 -2.96 9.49
CA GLU A 22 8.07 -3.75 9.30
C GLU A 22 7.92 -5.24 9.67
N TYR A 23 6.70 -5.74 9.60
CA TYR A 23 6.35 -7.13 9.90
C TYR A 23 6.04 -7.88 8.60
N ASP A 24 6.81 -8.96 8.35
CA ASP A 24 6.61 -9.84 7.22
C ASP A 24 6.49 -11.29 7.69
N PRO A 25 5.27 -11.86 7.68
CA PRO A 25 5.02 -13.25 8.07
C PRO A 25 5.20 -14.26 6.91
N ALA A 26 5.66 -13.86 5.72
CA ALA A 26 5.66 -14.72 4.53
C ALA A 26 6.31 -16.10 4.76
N ALA A 27 7.46 -16.14 5.44
CA ALA A 27 8.13 -17.40 5.75
C ALA A 27 7.33 -18.32 6.69
N TYR A 28 6.46 -17.74 7.49
CA TYR A 28 5.63 -18.46 8.46
C TYR A 28 4.47 -19.20 7.79
N TRP A 29 3.87 -18.62 6.76
CA TRP A 29 2.70 -19.19 6.09
C TRP A 29 3.01 -20.51 5.37
N ALA A 30 4.24 -20.73 4.96
CA ALA A 30 4.66 -21.97 4.31
C ALA A 30 4.48 -23.21 5.21
N GLU A 31 4.45 -23.05 6.54
CA GLU A 31 4.30 -24.12 7.53
C GLU A 31 2.84 -24.31 7.98
N VAL A 32 1.94 -23.38 7.64
CA VAL A 32 0.54 -23.38 8.06
C VAL A 32 -0.32 -24.14 7.05
N GLY A 33 -0.97 -25.21 7.49
CA GLY A 33 -1.94 -25.96 6.68
C GLY A 33 -3.28 -25.24 6.54
N ASP A 34 -4.11 -25.65 5.57
CA ASP A 34 -5.38 -24.99 5.27
C ASP A 34 -6.34 -25.01 6.48
N ASP A 35 -6.47 -26.14 7.18
CA ASP A 35 -7.30 -26.23 8.39
C ASP A 35 -6.87 -25.23 9.49
N GLU A 36 -5.58 -25.02 9.66
CA GLU A 36 -5.06 -24.05 10.61
C GLU A 36 -5.25 -22.63 10.13
N LEU A 37 -5.05 -22.36 8.84
CA LEU A 37 -5.32 -21.06 8.22
C LEU A 37 -6.78 -20.65 8.47
N GLU A 38 -7.73 -21.54 8.21
CA GLU A 38 -9.16 -21.27 8.39
C GLU A 38 -9.54 -21.09 9.85
N THR A 39 -9.18 -22.04 10.73
CA THR A 39 -9.70 -22.09 12.11
C THR A 39 -9.00 -21.14 13.06
N ARG A 40 -7.74 -20.81 12.81
CA ARG A 40 -6.93 -19.99 13.71
C ARG A 40 -6.75 -18.57 13.21
N TYR A 41 -6.51 -18.37 11.90
CA TYR A 41 -6.10 -17.08 11.36
C TYR A 41 -7.22 -16.35 10.62
N LEU A 42 -8.12 -17.04 9.92
CA LEU A 42 -9.24 -16.40 9.26
C LEU A 42 -10.44 -16.23 10.19
N SER A 43 -10.86 -17.31 10.88
CA SER A 43 -12.06 -17.27 11.74
C SER A 43 -11.85 -16.50 13.04
N ARG A 44 -10.62 -16.27 13.46
CA ARG A 44 -10.32 -15.51 14.68
C ARG A 44 -9.66 -14.18 14.35
N PRO A 45 -10.09 -13.06 14.99
CA PRO A 45 -9.49 -11.74 14.78
C PRO A 45 -8.15 -11.64 15.51
N THR A 46 -7.10 -12.17 14.88
CA THR A 46 -5.71 -12.07 15.35
C THR A 46 -5.00 -10.90 14.67
N PRO A 47 -3.85 -10.43 15.17
CA PRO A 47 -3.02 -9.44 14.48
C PRO A 47 -2.58 -9.89 13.08
N ASP A 48 -2.43 -11.21 12.88
CA ASP A 48 -1.97 -11.79 11.62
C ASP A 48 -3.08 -11.93 10.56
N ARG A 49 -4.34 -11.69 10.95
CA ARG A 49 -5.51 -11.92 10.08
C ARG A 49 -5.42 -11.22 8.73
N THR A 50 -4.88 -10.00 8.69
CA THR A 50 -4.70 -9.25 7.45
C THR A 50 -3.80 -10.00 6.47
N TYR A 51 -2.72 -10.57 6.95
CA TYR A 51 -1.79 -11.36 6.15
C TYR A 51 -2.40 -12.73 5.78
N ALA A 52 -3.16 -13.35 6.69
CA ALA A 52 -3.88 -14.58 6.41
C ALA A 52 -4.91 -14.43 5.29
N VAL A 53 -5.52 -13.26 5.14
CA VAL A 53 -6.43 -12.97 4.01
C VAL A 53 -5.69 -12.95 2.69
N PHE A 54 -4.49 -12.35 2.61
CA PHE A 54 -3.66 -12.42 1.41
C PHE A 54 -3.28 -13.85 1.09
N GLU A 55 -2.78 -14.59 2.09
CA GLU A 55 -2.39 -16.00 1.94
C GLU A 55 -3.56 -16.86 1.43
N ALA A 56 -4.79 -16.66 1.95
CA ALA A 56 -5.96 -17.39 1.47
C ALA A 56 -6.20 -17.13 -0.03
N PHE A 57 -6.10 -15.89 -0.49
CA PHE A 57 -6.24 -15.59 -1.91
C PHE A 57 -5.11 -16.15 -2.76
N GLU A 58 -3.89 -16.19 -2.27
CA GLU A 58 -2.74 -16.83 -2.94
C GLU A 58 -2.95 -18.35 -3.08
N ARG A 59 -3.59 -18.98 -2.10
CA ARG A 59 -4.00 -20.40 -2.15
C ARG A 59 -5.23 -20.65 -3.03
N GLY A 60 -5.87 -19.61 -3.56
CA GLY A 60 -7.01 -19.73 -4.48
C GLY A 60 -8.38 -19.76 -3.82
N TYR A 61 -8.50 -19.38 -2.56
CA TYR A 61 -9.81 -19.14 -1.93
C TYR A 61 -10.57 -18.05 -2.68
N ASP A 62 -11.89 -18.18 -2.77
CA ASP A 62 -12.72 -17.12 -3.33
C ASP A 62 -13.17 -16.11 -2.26
N VAL A 63 -13.70 -14.97 -2.72
CA VAL A 63 -14.13 -13.88 -1.83
C VAL A 63 -15.25 -14.31 -0.90
N GLU A 64 -16.20 -15.11 -1.38
CA GLU A 64 -17.36 -15.59 -0.61
C GLU A 64 -16.90 -16.46 0.55
N THR A 65 -16.04 -17.44 0.29
CA THR A 65 -15.45 -18.32 1.32
C THR A 65 -14.69 -17.53 2.38
N VAL A 66 -13.84 -16.58 1.98
CA VAL A 66 -13.09 -15.74 2.93
C VAL A 66 -14.03 -14.84 3.72
N ALA A 67 -15.11 -14.33 3.11
CA ALA A 67 -16.11 -13.53 3.80
C ALA A 67 -16.86 -14.34 4.87
N GLU A 68 -17.24 -15.58 4.57
CA GLU A 68 -17.89 -16.50 5.52
C GLU A 68 -16.97 -16.81 6.70
N LEU A 69 -15.70 -17.13 6.45
CA LEU A 69 -14.72 -17.44 7.49
C LEU A 69 -14.37 -16.26 8.38
N THR A 70 -14.25 -15.07 7.80
CA THR A 70 -13.73 -13.89 8.51
C THR A 70 -14.80 -12.97 9.06
N GLY A 71 -16.00 -12.95 8.46
CA GLY A 71 -17.02 -11.92 8.68
C GLY A 71 -16.66 -10.55 8.11
N ILE A 72 -15.57 -10.44 7.33
CA ILE A 72 -15.18 -9.21 6.64
C ILE A 72 -16.09 -9.04 5.41
N LYS A 73 -16.58 -7.80 5.19
CA LYS A 73 -17.43 -7.52 4.03
C LYS A 73 -16.66 -7.77 2.73
N GLU A 74 -17.31 -8.38 1.76
CA GLU A 74 -16.77 -8.71 0.43
C GLU A 74 -16.10 -7.51 -0.26
N TRP A 75 -16.67 -6.30 -0.12
CA TRP A 75 -16.08 -5.09 -0.69
C TRP A 75 -14.61 -4.90 -0.29
N TYR A 76 -14.22 -5.17 0.96
CA TYR A 76 -12.83 -5.10 1.39
C TYR A 76 -12.02 -6.27 0.84
N LEU A 77 -12.58 -7.47 0.91
CA LEU A 77 -11.91 -8.69 0.43
C LEU A 77 -11.60 -8.66 -1.06
N GLU A 78 -12.50 -8.08 -1.86
CA GLU A 78 -12.24 -7.82 -3.28
C GLU A 78 -11.00 -6.91 -3.50
N ARG A 79 -10.69 -6.01 -2.57
CA ARG A 79 -9.49 -5.15 -2.66
C ARG A 79 -8.23 -5.92 -2.31
N TYR A 80 -8.28 -6.78 -1.30
CA TYR A 80 -7.19 -7.71 -1.03
C TYR A 80 -6.92 -8.60 -2.24
N LYS A 81 -7.98 -9.20 -2.79
CA LYS A 81 -7.88 -10.08 -3.95
C LYS A 81 -7.29 -9.36 -5.17
N ARG A 82 -7.65 -8.11 -5.41
CA ARG A 82 -7.04 -7.31 -6.49
C ARG A 82 -5.53 -7.14 -6.34
N VAL A 83 -5.04 -6.96 -5.12
CA VAL A 83 -3.60 -6.91 -4.87
C VAL A 83 -2.97 -8.25 -5.24
N THR A 84 -3.51 -9.36 -4.74
CA THR A 84 -3.00 -10.71 -5.05
C THR A 84 -3.03 -11.00 -6.55
N ASP A 85 -4.16 -10.70 -7.22
CA ASP A 85 -4.29 -10.89 -8.67
C ASP A 85 -3.28 -10.02 -9.45
N SER A 86 -3.04 -8.79 -9.00
CA SER A 86 -2.06 -7.90 -9.62
C SER A 86 -0.62 -8.36 -9.43
N MET A 87 -0.32 -9.02 -8.30
CA MET A 87 0.99 -9.64 -8.07
C MET A 87 1.19 -10.87 -8.95
N ALA A 88 0.15 -11.69 -9.14
CA ALA A 88 0.21 -12.81 -10.09
C ALA A 88 0.44 -12.33 -11.53
N ALA A 89 -0.21 -11.24 -11.94
CA ALA A 89 0.03 -10.61 -13.25
C ALA A 89 1.45 -10.01 -13.34
N ALA A 90 1.97 -9.42 -12.27
CA ALA A 90 3.32 -8.89 -12.21
C ALA A 90 4.37 -10.01 -12.37
N ALA A 91 4.17 -11.17 -11.79
CA ALA A 91 5.00 -12.34 -12.00
C ALA A 91 5.03 -12.81 -13.47
N ALA A 92 3.99 -12.48 -14.25
CA ALA A 92 3.91 -12.71 -15.69
C ALA A 92 4.44 -11.55 -16.55
N GLY A 93 4.99 -10.49 -15.93
CA GLY A 93 5.56 -9.31 -16.60
C GLY A 93 4.62 -8.10 -16.75
N GLU A 94 3.44 -8.12 -16.14
CA GLU A 94 2.44 -7.03 -16.20
C GLU A 94 2.51 -6.15 -14.93
N PHE A 95 3.44 -5.25 -14.83
CA PHE A 95 3.80 -4.53 -13.60
C PHE A 95 2.84 -3.40 -13.20
N THR A 96 2.17 -2.77 -14.16
CA THR A 96 1.42 -1.52 -13.94
C THR A 96 0.30 -1.67 -12.90
N ALA A 97 -0.44 -2.78 -12.93
CA ALA A 97 -1.55 -3.01 -12.01
C ALA A 97 -1.06 -3.09 -10.55
N ALA A 98 -0.01 -3.85 -10.30
CA ALA A 98 0.59 -4.00 -8.97
C ALA A 98 1.17 -2.65 -8.47
N ALA A 99 1.92 -1.93 -9.31
CA ALA A 99 2.49 -0.64 -8.96
C ALA A 99 1.41 0.41 -8.62
N THR A 100 0.30 0.45 -9.36
CA THR A 100 -0.82 1.36 -9.09
C THR A 100 -1.68 0.95 -7.89
N ALA A 101 -1.67 -0.33 -7.52
CA ALA A 101 -2.25 -0.83 -6.28
C ALA A 101 -1.39 -0.49 -5.04
N GLY A 102 -0.17 -0.02 -5.24
CA GLY A 102 0.73 0.41 -4.16
C GLY A 102 1.79 -0.62 -3.78
N VAL A 103 1.97 -1.68 -4.57
CA VAL A 103 3.09 -2.61 -4.43
C VAL A 103 4.39 -1.90 -4.79
N THR A 104 5.47 -2.17 -4.09
CA THR A 104 6.78 -1.56 -4.36
C THR A 104 7.45 -2.18 -5.58
N ASN A 105 8.34 -1.43 -6.21
CA ASN A 105 9.12 -1.96 -7.32
C ASN A 105 9.99 -3.15 -6.93
N ALA A 106 10.48 -3.18 -5.70
CA ALA A 106 11.27 -4.30 -5.19
C ALA A 106 10.44 -5.57 -5.04
N GLU A 107 9.21 -5.47 -4.50
CA GLU A 107 8.28 -6.60 -4.42
C GLU A 107 7.88 -7.12 -5.81
N ILE A 108 7.58 -6.21 -6.75
CA ILE A 108 7.27 -6.55 -8.14
C ILE A 108 8.46 -7.23 -8.81
N ALA A 109 9.66 -6.66 -8.67
CA ALA A 109 10.88 -7.21 -9.25
C ALA A 109 11.19 -8.61 -8.72
N THR A 110 10.99 -8.83 -7.41
CA THR A 110 11.14 -10.15 -6.79
C THR A 110 10.15 -11.16 -7.36
N ALA A 111 8.89 -10.80 -7.49
CA ALA A 111 7.85 -11.68 -8.02
C ALA A 111 8.07 -12.03 -9.50
N ALA A 112 8.65 -11.12 -10.26
CA ALA A 112 8.88 -11.27 -11.70
C ALA A 112 10.26 -11.83 -12.07
N ASP A 113 11.14 -12.07 -11.10
CA ASP A 113 12.56 -12.36 -11.32
C ASP A 113 13.23 -11.33 -12.26
N ALA A 114 12.96 -10.05 -12.01
CA ALA A 114 13.39 -8.91 -12.84
C ALA A 114 14.29 -7.95 -12.05
N ALA A 115 14.95 -7.02 -12.72
CA ALA A 115 15.66 -5.93 -12.06
C ALA A 115 14.70 -4.82 -11.64
N VAL A 116 14.97 -4.17 -10.50
CA VAL A 116 14.15 -3.06 -9.99
C VAL A 116 14.08 -1.89 -10.98
N ASP A 117 15.18 -1.61 -11.67
CA ASP A 117 15.28 -0.54 -12.68
C ASP A 117 14.38 -0.82 -13.90
N ASP A 118 14.24 -2.09 -14.28
CA ASP A 118 13.32 -2.49 -15.37
C ASP A 118 11.87 -2.23 -14.97
N VAL A 119 11.51 -2.56 -13.73
CA VAL A 119 10.18 -2.27 -13.18
C VAL A 119 9.94 -0.76 -13.10
N GLU A 120 10.90 0.03 -12.58
CA GLU A 120 10.77 1.50 -12.46
C GLU A 120 10.52 2.16 -13.81
N THR A 121 11.18 1.67 -14.86
CA THR A 121 11.01 2.18 -16.22
C THR A 121 9.66 1.82 -16.85
N ALA A 122 9.12 0.66 -16.49
CA ALA A 122 7.90 0.11 -17.06
C ALA A 122 6.60 0.60 -16.40
N VAL A 123 6.67 1.15 -15.18
CA VAL A 123 5.50 1.57 -14.42
C VAL A 123 5.30 3.08 -14.42
N PRO A 124 4.05 3.57 -14.18
CA PRO A 124 3.79 5.01 -14.10
C PRO A 124 4.66 5.71 -13.07
N GLY A 125 5.12 6.92 -13.36
CA GLY A 125 5.84 7.77 -12.43
C GLY A 125 5.02 8.07 -11.17
N ARG A 126 5.70 8.44 -10.09
CA ARG A 126 5.04 8.86 -8.85
C ARG A 126 4.55 10.30 -8.99
N THR A 127 3.37 10.55 -8.47
CA THR A 127 2.82 11.89 -8.26
C THR A 127 2.68 12.16 -6.77
N TYR A 128 2.67 13.42 -6.39
CA TYR A 128 2.55 13.84 -5.00
C TYR A 128 1.34 14.74 -4.84
N LYS A 129 0.56 14.52 -3.80
CA LYS A 129 -0.62 15.31 -3.49
C LYS A 129 -0.59 15.76 -2.04
N GLN A 130 -1.03 17.00 -1.81
CA GLN A 130 -1.21 17.53 -0.47
C GLN A 130 -2.32 16.77 0.25
N VAL A 131 -2.12 16.50 1.55
CA VAL A 131 -3.15 15.89 2.37
C VAL A 131 -4.26 16.89 2.63
N ASP A 132 -5.47 16.56 2.20
CA ASP A 132 -6.67 17.34 2.54
C ASP A 132 -7.15 16.98 3.94
N THR A 133 -6.96 17.89 4.86
CA THR A 133 -7.41 17.77 6.25
C THR A 133 -8.78 18.39 6.49
N CYS A 134 -9.40 18.93 5.44
CA CYS A 134 -10.66 19.70 5.54
C CYS A 134 -11.82 19.00 4.83
N ALA A 135 -11.68 17.74 4.46
CA ALA A 135 -12.71 16.92 3.77
C ALA A 135 -13.30 17.58 2.50
N GLY A 136 -12.53 18.39 1.82
CA GLY A 136 -12.95 19.13 0.63
C GLY A 136 -13.84 20.35 0.90
N GLU A 137 -14.16 20.66 2.16
CA GLU A 137 -14.98 21.84 2.50
C GLU A 137 -14.23 23.15 2.33
N PHE A 138 -12.93 23.15 2.57
CA PHE A 138 -12.03 24.29 2.42
C PHE A 138 -10.73 23.84 1.76
N ALA A 139 -10.02 24.76 1.11
CA ALA A 139 -8.68 24.48 0.59
C ALA A 139 -7.74 24.15 1.77
N ALA A 140 -7.23 22.92 1.80
CA ALA A 140 -6.26 22.53 2.81
C ALA A 140 -4.93 23.24 2.57
N GLN A 141 -4.32 23.74 3.65
CA GLN A 141 -3.00 24.37 3.65
C GLN A 141 -2.10 23.63 4.64
N THR A 142 -1.83 22.35 4.32
CA THR A 142 -1.00 21.50 5.17
C THR A 142 0.36 21.30 4.54
N PRO A 143 1.44 21.14 5.34
CA PRO A 143 2.76 20.80 4.82
C PRO A 143 2.91 19.29 4.55
N TYR A 144 1.82 18.52 4.57
CA TYR A 144 1.84 17.07 4.44
C TYR A 144 1.51 16.66 3.02
N TYR A 145 2.33 15.78 2.45
CA TYR A 145 2.16 15.22 1.12
C TYR A 145 2.21 13.71 1.17
N TYR A 146 1.54 13.07 0.23
CA TYR A 146 1.64 11.63 0.00
C TYR A 146 1.91 11.36 -1.47
N SER A 147 2.64 10.28 -1.74
CA SER A 147 2.93 9.84 -3.10
C SER A 147 1.95 8.77 -3.56
N SER A 148 1.65 8.73 -4.86
CA SER A 148 0.89 7.66 -5.49
C SER A 148 1.34 7.45 -6.92
N ARG A 149 1.21 6.22 -7.44
CA ARG A 149 1.36 5.93 -8.86
C ARG A 149 0.00 5.90 -9.58
N LYS A 150 -1.10 5.95 -8.84
CA LYS A 150 -2.42 6.03 -9.43
C LYS A 150 -2.71 7.46 -9.86
N PRO A 151 -3.03 7.72 -11.13
CA PRO A 151 -3.44 9.03 -11.56
C PRO A 151 -4.71 9.47 -10.83
N GLU A 152 -4.83 10.75 -10.58
CA GLU A 152 -6.04 11.31 -10.00
C GLU A 152 -7.23 11.09 -10.94
N PHE A 153 -8.38 10.74 -10.38
CA PHE A 153 -9.61 10.68 -11.18
C PHE A 153 -10.10 12.09 -11.45
N TYR A 154 -9.69 12.65 -12.59
CA TYR A 154 -10.27 13.87 -13.12
C TYR A 154 -11.32 13.51 -14.18
N PRO A 155 -12.48 14.10 -14.17
CA PRO A 155 -13.50 13.89 -15.21
C PRO A 155 -13.16 14.63 -16.55
N GLY A 156 -11.89 14.95 -16.78
CA GLY A 156 -11.38 15.64 -17.94
C GLY A 156 -10.05 15.07 -18.45
N PRO A 157 -9.56 15.55 -19.61
CA PRO A 157 -8.25 15.13 -20.09
C PRO A 157 -7.17 15.52 -19.07
N LEU A 158 -6.26 14.58 -18.77
CA LEU A 158 -5.09 14.83 -17.93
C LEU A 158 -4.27 15.92 -18.61
N THR A 159 -4.12 17.06 -17.95
CA THR A 159 -3.12 18.06 -18.32
C THR A 159 -1.76 17.65 -17.77
N ASP A 160 -0.68 18.10 -18.39
CA ASP A 160 0.67 17.83 -17.89
C ASP A 160 0.85 18.27 -16.43
N ASP A 161 0.17 19.34 -16.01
CA ASP A 161 0.17 19.81 -14.61
C ASP A 161 -0.53 18.84 -13.65
N ALA A 162 -1.59 18.17 -14.08
CA ALA A 162 -2.27 17.16 -13.25
C ALA A 162 -1.45 15.86 -13.14
N ALA A 163 -0.66 15.55 -14.15
CA ALA A 163 0.28 14.42 -14.15
C ALA A 163 1.51 14.68 -13.24
N ALA A 164 1.94 15.95 -13.12
CA ALA A 164 3.08 16.35 -12.29
C ALA A 164 2.79 16.29 -10.77
N GLY A 165 1.51 16.24 -10.37
CA GLY A 165 1.11 16.33 -8.97
C GLY A 165 1.17 17.76 -8.41
N GLU A 166 1.04 17.89 -7.10
CA GLU A 166 0.99 19.18 -6.39
C GLU A 166 2.33 19.58 -5.77
N LEU A 167 3.34 18.73 -5.85
CA LEU A 167 4.67 19.05 -5.34
C LEU A 167 5.33 20.14 -6.19
N ARG A 168 5.75 21.20 -5.52
CA ARG A 168 6.48 22.30 -6.16
C ARG A 168 7.88 22.39 -5.56
N VAL A 169 8.89 22.22 -6.38
CA VAL A 169 10.28 22.37 -6.01
C VAL A 169 10.82 23.60 -6.76
N ASP A 170 11.10 24.66 -6.02
CA ASP A 170 11.48 25.96 -6.60
C ASP A 170 13.00 26.14 -6.76
N ARG A 171 13.81 25.15 -6.32
CA ARG A 171 15.28 25.29 -6.28
C ARG A 171 15.97 23.94 -6.20
N ASP A 172 17.21 23.92 -6.68
CA ASP A 172 18.11 22.80 -6.43
C ASP A 172 18.50 22.76 -4.95
N VAL A 173 18.37 21.58 -4.35
CA VAL A 173 18.69 21.34 -2.95
C VAL A 173 19.84 20.36 -2.89
N GLU A 174 21.00 20.79 -2.37
CA GLU A 174 22.19 19.95 -2.25
C GLU A 174 22.13 18.98 -1.05
N SER A 175 21.39 19.35 0.00
CA SER A 175 21.25 18.52 1.20
C SER A 175 19.94 18.78 1.92
N VAL A 176 19.41 17.72 2.55
CA VAL A 176 18.20 17.78 3.35
C VAL A 176 18.48 17.21 4.74
N VAL A 177 17.99 17.90 5.76
CA VAL A 177 18.02 17.38 7.14
C VAL A 177 16.64 16.85 7.48
N VAL A 178 16.56 15.55 7.78
CA VAL A 178 15.34 14.93 8.28
C VAL A 178 15.32 14.98 9.80
N VAL A 179 14.33 15.66 10.36
CA VAL A 179 14.13 15.73 11.79
C VAL A 179 13.10 14.69 12.18
N GLY A 180 13.50 13.70 12.97
CA GLY A 180 12.61 12.63 13.44
C GLY A 180 11.48 13.15 14.33
N GLY A 181 10.41 12.36 14.45
CA GLY A 181 9.22 12.72 15.23
C GLY A 181 9.42 12.80 16.74
N GLY A 182 10.59 12.38 17.26
CA GLY A 182 10.85 12.26 18.69
C GLY A 182 10.04 11.13 19.34
N PRO A 183 9.86 11.15 20.67
CA PRO A 183 9.11 10.10 21.35
C PRO A 183 7.67 9.98 20.87
N ILE A 184 7.23 8.76 20.59
CA ILE A 184 5.85 8.44 20.17
C ILE A 184 4.91 8.76 21.36
N ARG A 185 3.83 9.46 21.06
CA ARG A 185 2.79 9.82 22.04
C ARG A 185 1.59 8.89 21.91
N ILE A 186 0.74 8.86 22.92
CA ILE A 186 -0.55 8.17 22.84
C ILE A 186 -1.35 8.73 21.66
N GLY A 187 -1.86 7.85 20.78
CA GLY A 187 -2.57 8.20 19.56
C GLY A 187 -1.67 8.40 18.34
N GLN A 188 -0.36 8.25 18.49
CA GLN A 188 0.60 8.16 17.37
C GLN A 188 1.03 6.72 17.16
N GLY A 189 1.22 6.32 15.91
CA GLY A 189 1.69 5.00 15.53
C GLY A 189 3.12 5.02 14.99
N VAL A 190 3.58 3.86 14.55
CA VAL A 190 4.94 3.66 14.04
C VAL A 190 5.24 4.48 12.77
N GLU A 191 4.23 4.94 12.05
CA GLU A 191 4.36 5.76 10.84
C GLU A 191 5.19 7.03 11.04
N PHE A 192 5.21 7.59 12.26
CA PHE A 192 6.02 8.78 12.56
C PHE A 192 7.52 8.49 12.55
N ASP A 193 7.94 7.33 13.06
CA ASP A 193 9.34 6.92 13.00
C ASP A 193 9.68 6.35 11.62
N TYR A 194 8.82 5.54 11.04
CA TYR A 194 9.01 4.95 9.72
C TYR A 194 9.32 6.00 8.66
N CYS A 195 8.50 7.04 8.55
CA CYS A 195 8.68 8.08 7.54
C CYS A 195 10.01 8.85 7.73
N SER A 196 10.43 9.11 8.98
CA SER A 196 11.66 9.86 9.24
C SER A 196 12.92 9.01 9.09
N VAL A 197 12.85 7.71 9.32
CA VAL A 197 13.98 6.78 9.17
C VAL A 197 14.24 6.44 7.71
N HIS A 198 13.18 6.33 6.90
CA HIS A 198 13.27 5.95 5.48
C HIS A 198 13.35 7.14 4.50
N ALA A 199 13.23 8.37 4.99
CA ALA A 199 13.40 9.58 4.18
C ALA A 199 14.88 9.86 3.94
#